data_30c32381d39ca9f44be4b4b453f96328
#
_entry.id   30c32381d39ca9f44be4b4b453f96328
#
_cell.length_a   1.000
_cell.length_b   1.000
_cell.length_c   1.000
_cell.angle_alpha   90.00
_cell.angle_beta   90.00
_cell.angle_gamma   90.00
#
_symmetry.space_group_name_H-M   'P 1'
#
loop_
_entity.id
_entity.type
_entity.pdbx_description
1 polymer ?
#
loop_
_entity_poly.entity_id
_entity_poly.type
_entity_poly.pdbx_seq_one_letter_code
_entity_poly.pdbx_strand_id
1 'polypeptide(L)'
;MSGDVLAREYGLSRAAVWKRIEALRAAGLRIDARAGRGYALAAPLDLLDADAIRAGLTAPASALLATLEVAWTLDSTNSELLRQPLPARGAAVLLAERQTGGRGRRGREWASPLAANLYLSVALGFDGGLARLGGLSLVAGVCVAEAVAELGVPAR
;
A
#
# COMPACT_ATOMS: atom_id res chain seq x y z
N MET A 1 -23.05 0.77 11.59
CA MET A 1 -23.63 -0.61 11.53
C MET A 1 -23.47 -1.26 12.90
N SER A 2 -24.48 -1.98 13.44
CA SER A 2 -24.36 -2.60 14.77
C SER A 2 -23.48 -3.84 14.74
N GLY A 3 -22.83 -4.14 15.88
CA GLY A 3 -22.02 -5.36 16.00
C GLY A 3 -22.79 -6.66 15.78
N ASP A 4 -24.10 -6.66 16.09
CA ASP A 4 -24.99 -7.81 15.84
C ASP A 4 -25.30 -7.99 14.36
N VAL A 5 -25.46 -6.90 13.62
CA VAL A 5 -25.65 -6.94 12.15
C VAL A 5 -24.38 -7.48 11.49
N LEU A 6 -23.21 -6.93 11.85
CA LEU A 6 -21.91 -7.42 11.35
C LEU A 6 -21.69 -8.92 11.70
N ALA A 7 -22.02 -9.32 12.93
CA ALA A 7 -21.87 -10.71 13.34
C ALA A 7 -22.70 -11.66 12.46
N ARG A 8 -23.96 -11.30 12.17
CA ARG A 8 -24.85 -12.10 11.30
C ARG A 8 -24.40 -12.11 9.85
N GLU A 9 -24.06 -10.94 9.31
CA GLU A 9 -23.65 -10.78 7.91
C GLU A 9 -22.40 -11.57 7.57
N TYR A 10 -21.41 -11.59 8.49
CA TYR A 10 -20.14 -12.27 8.28
C TYR A 10 -20.02 -13.64 8.97
N GLY A 11 -21.11 -14.17 9.53
CA GLY A 11 -21.09 -15.48 10.23
C GLY A 11 -20.16 -15.52 11.45
N LEU A 12 -20.02 -14.41 12.16
CA LEU A 12 -19.10 -14.26 13.29
C LEU A 12 -19.84 -14.11 14.61
N SER A 13 -19.14 -14.36 15.72
CA SER A 13 -19.61 -13.95 17.04
C SER A 13 -19.41 -12.44 17.26
N ARG A 14 -20.20 -11.83 18.15
CA ARG A 14 -20.00 -10.42 18.55
C ARG A 14 -18.58 -10.16 19.08
N ALA A 15 -18.02 -11.09 19.84
CA ALA A 15 -16.66 -10.99 20.35
C ALA A 15 -15.63 -11.00 19.22
N ALA A 16 -15.85 -11.80 18.17
CA ALA A 16 -14.99 -11.83 16.99
C ALA A 16 -15.08 -10.50 16.18
N VAL A 17 -16.28 -9.93 16.04
CA VAL A 17 -16.48 -8.61 15.43
C VAL A 17 -15.71 -7.54 16.22
N TRP A 18 -15.91 -7.50 17.53
CA TRP A 18 -15.20 -6.55 18.39
C TRP A 18 -13.67 -6.68 18.25
N LYS A 19 -13.14 -7.89 18.29
CA LYS A 19 -11.70 -8.15 18.11
C LYS A 19 -11.18 -7.66 16.75
N ARG A 20 -11.95 -7.83 15.68
CA ARG A 20 -11.59 -7.30 14.34
C ARG A 20 -11.62 -5.78 14.30
N ILE A 21 -12.60 -5.15 14.92
CA ILE A 21 -12.66 -3.69 15.02
C ILE A 21 -11.45 -3.13 15.80
N GLU A 22 -11.09 -3.75 16.92
CA GLU A 22 -9.89 -3.36 17.67
C GLU A 22 -8.59 -3.56 16.87
N ALA A 23 -8.49 -4.64 16.09
CA ALA A 23 -7.35 -4.85 15.20
C ALA A 23 -7.25 -3.78 14.10
N LEU A 24 -8.37 -3.35 13.53
CA LEU A 24 -8.41 -2.26 12.56
C LEU A 24 -8.04 -0.90 13.19
N ARG A 25 -8.49 -0.64 14.43
CA ARG A 25 -8.07 0.54 15.19
C ARG A 25 -6.58 0.53 15.48
N ALA A 26 -6.06 -0.59 15.93
CA ALA A 26 -4.62 -0.79 16.16
C ALA A 26 -3.80 -0.67 14.86
N ALA A 27 -4.42 -0.94 13.70
CA ALA A 27 -3.82 -0.72 12.39
C ALA A 27 -3.85 0.75 11.93
N GLY A 28 -4.48 1.65 12.70
CA GLY A 28 -4.52 3.09 12.43
C GLY A 28 -5.87 3.63 11.95
N LEU A 29 -6.89 2.78 11.76
CA LEU A 29 -8.20 3.26 11.35
C LEU A 29 -8.97 3.92 12.50
N ARG A 30 -9.55 5.07 12.23
CA ARG A 30 -10.47 5.72 13.16
C ARG A 30 -11.87 5.16 12.96
N ILE A 31 -12.31 4.35 13.93
CA ILE A 31 -13.62 3.72 13.96
C ILE A 31 -14.36 4.18 15.21
N ASP A 32 -15.42 4.93 15.01
CA ASP A 32 -16.31 5.35 16.09
C ASP A 32 -17.21 4.21 16.53
N ALA A 33 -17.44 4.11 17.84
CA ALA A 33 -18.43 3.22 18.42
C ALA A 33 -19.43 4.06 19.21
N ARG A 34 -20.71 3.99 18.84
CA ARG A 34 -21.79 4.73 19.51
C ARG A 34 -22.82 3.74 20.05
N ALA A 35 -23.15 3.88 21.32
CA ALA A 35 -24.19 3.08 21.96
C ALA A 35 -25.50 3.19 21.15
N GLY A 36 -26.12 2.04 20.85
CA GLY A 36 -27.33 1.94 20.01
C GLY A 36 -27.14 2.20 18.52
N ARG A 37 -26.01 2.76 18.07
CA ARG A 37 -25.75 3.04 16.64
C ARG A 37 -24.67 2.12 16.01
N GLY A 38 -23.86 1.47 16.84
CA GLY A 38 -22.81 0.53 16.40
C GLY A 38 -21.53 1.24 15.96
N TYR A 39 -20.87 0.68 14.96
CA TYR A 39 -19.57 1.10 14.44
C TYR A 39 -19.73 1.91 13.15
N ALA A 40 -18.88 2.91 12.99
CA ALA A 40 -18.77 3.71 11.76
C ALA A 40 -17.31 4.13 11.56
N LEU A 41 -16.84 4.11 10.32
CA LEU A 41 -15.57 4.78 9.96
C LEU A 41 -15.73 6.28 10.16
N ALA A 42 -14.73 6.94 10.73
CA ALA A 42 -14.72 8.39 10.91
C ALA A 42 -14.61 9.15 9.58
N ALA A 43 -14.02 8.52 8.55
CA ALA A 43 -13.93 9.01 7.19
C ALA A 43 -14.04 7.83 6.21
N PRO A 44 -14.46 8.06 4.96
CA PRO A 44 -14.36 7.07 3.89
C PRO A 44 -12.92 6.59 3.73
N LEU A 45 -12.74 5.33 3.35
CA LEU A 45 -11.45 4.78 2.95
C LEU A 45 -11.41 4.73 1.42
N ASP A 46 -10.30 5.20 0.88
CA ASP A 46 -9.95 5.01 -0.51
C ASP A 46 -8.88 3.91 -0.57
N LEU A 47 -9.31 2.70 -0.85
CA LEU A 47 -8.43 1.54 -0.88
C LEU A 47 -7.82 1.35 -2.28
N LEU A 48 -6.63 0.79 -2.31
CA LEU A 48 -5.93 0.51 -3.56
C LEU A 48 -6.65 -0.61 -4.33
N ASP A 49 -6.95 -0.33 -5.59
CA ASP A 49 -7.54 -1.29 -6.52
C ASP A 49 -6.55 -1.56 -7.67
N ALA A 50 -6.07 -2.80 -7.75
CA ALA A 50 -5.08 -3.19 -8.75
C ALA A 50 -5.57 -3.02 -10.18
N ASP A 51 -6.86 -3.28 -10.44
CA ASP A 51 -7.43 -3.19 -11.78
C ASP A 51 -7.68 -1.73 -12.17
N ALA A 52 -8.15 -0.91 -11.23
CA ALA A 52 -8.26 0.54 -11.44
C ALA A 52 -6.89 1.18 -11.68
N ILE A 53 -5.86 0.78 -10.93
CA ILE A 53 -4.48 1.26 -11.14
C ILE A 53 -4.00 0.86 -12.53
N ARG A 54 -4.16 -0.40 -12.94
CA ARG A 54 -3.77 -0.85 -14.30
C ARG A 54 -4.49 -0.07 -15.40
N ALA A 55 -5.79 0.15 -15.23
CA ALA A 55 -6.59 0.89 -16.21
C ALA A 55 -6.18 2.36 -16.33
N GLY A 56 -5.63 2.95 -15.26
CA GLY A 56 -5.13 4.33 -15.25
C GLY A 56 -3.72 4.51 -15.82
N LEU A 57 -2.99 3.42 -16.12
CA LEU A 57 -1.63 3.53 -16.67
C LEU A 57 -1.66 4.01 -18.11
N THR A 58 -0.68 4.84 -18.46
CA THR A 58 -0.41 5.18 -19.86
C THR A 58 0.05 3.94 -20.65
N ALA A 59 -0.15 3.92 -21.96
CA ALA A 59 0.27 2.79 -22.81
C ALA A 59 1.77 2.43 -22.65
N PRO A 60 2.72 3.40 -22.58
CA PRO A 60 4.11 3.09 -22.31
C PRO A 60 4.35 2.47 -20.93
N ALA A 61 3.69 2.98 -19.88
CA ALA A 61 3.83 2.43 -18.53
C ALA A 61 3.25 1.01 -18.44
N SER A 62 2.09 0.78 -19.05
CA SER A 62 1.47 -0.53 -19.11
C SER A 62 2.34 -1.56 -19.85
N ALA A 63 3.02 -1.15 -20.93
CA ALA A 63 3.93 -2.03 -21.69
C ALA A 63 5.18 -2.44 -20.89
N LEU A 64 5.58 -1.62 -19.91
CA LEU A 64 6.71 -1.92 -19.01
C LEU A 64 6.29 -2.73 -17.78
N LEU A 65 5.01 -2.89 -17.51
CA LEU A 65 4.51 -3.59 -16.33
C LEU A 65 4.50 -5.10 -16.56
N ALA A 66 5.30 -5.85 -15.80
CA ALA A 66 5.24 -7.31 -15.77
C ALA A 66 4.17 -7.80 -14.78
N THR A 67 4.21 -7.30 -13.54
CA THR A 67 3.22 -7.62 -12.51
C THR A 67 2.87 -6.37 -11.70
N LEU A 68 1.62 -6.30 -11.25
CA LEU A 68 1.15 -5.32 -10.28
C LEU A 68 0.26 -6.02 -9.28
N GLU A 69 0.63 -5.94 -8.03
CA GLU A 69 -0.08 -6.57 -6.92
C GLU A 69 -0.38 -5.56 -5.82
N VAL A 70 -1.52 -5.73 -5.16
CA VAL A 70 -1.91 -4.96 -3.99
C VAL A 70 -2.14 -5.92 -2.83
N ALA A 71 -1.34 -5.80 -1.79
CA ALA A 71 -1.44 -6.59 -0.57
C ALA A 71 -2.23 -5.81 0.50
N TRP A 72 -3.11 -6.50 1.22
CA TRP A 72 -3.80 -5.89 2.37
C TRP A 72 -2.82 -5.56 3.51
N THR A 73 -1.97 -6.51 3.86
CA THR A 73 -0.93 -6.33 4.89
C THR A 73 0.23 -7.26 4.60
N LEU A 74 1.44 -6.77 4.72
CA LEU A 74 2.68 -7.54 4.66
C LEU A 74 3.74 -6.91 5.58
N ASP A 75 4.90 -7.52 5.69
CA ASP A 75 6.01 -6.94 6.48
C ASP A 75 6.59 -5.69 5.80
N SER A 76 6.95 -5.79 4.53
CA SER A 76 7.50 -4.70 3.72
C SER A 76 7.38 -5.02 2.24
N THR A 77 6.87 -4.11 1.43
CA THR A 77 6.79 -4.25 -0.04
C THR A 77 8.17 -4.49 -0.65
N ASN A 78 9.19 -3.81 -0.14
CA ASN A 78 10.57 -4.00 -0.59
C ASN A 78 11.12 -5.38 -0.19
N SER A 79 10.91 -5.82 1.05
CA SER A 79 11.36 -7.13 1.50
C SER A 79 10.67 -8.26 0.74
N GLU A 80 9.39 -8.08 0.41
CA GLU A 80 8.63 -9.08 -0.35
C GLU A 80 9.15 -9.20 -1.78
N LEU A 81 9.35 -8.09 -2.49
CA LEU A 81 9.92 -8.12 -3.84
C LEU A 81 11.34 -8.70 -3.87
N LEU A 82 12.14 -8.50 -2.81
CA LEU A 82 13.48 -9.09 -2.71
C LEU A 82 13.45 -10.62 -2.49
N ARG A 83 12.34 -11.20 -2.04
CA ARG A 83 12.16 -12.67 -1.91
C ARG A 83 11.71 -13.30 -3.22
N GLN A 84 11.17 -12.52 -4.13
CA GLN A 84 10.64 -12.99 -5.41
C GLN A 84 11.71 -12.93 -6.50
N PRO A 85 11.66 -13.81 -7.50
CA PRO A 85 12.51 -13.69 -8.66
C PRO A 85 12.17 -12.42 -9.45
N LEU A 86 13.19 -11.76 -9.98
CA LEU A 86 12.98 -10.64 -10.90
C LEU A 86 12.23 -11.11 -12.16
N PRO A 87 11.31 -10.32 -12.69
CA PRO A 87 10.67 -10.62 -13.95
C PRO A 87 11.72 -10.64 -15.08
N ALA A 88 11.56 -11.53 -16.05
CA ALA A 88 12.46 -11.63 -17.19
C ALA A 88 12.47 -10.36 -18.06
N ARG A 89 11.39 -9.62 -18.05
CA ARG A 89 11.21 -8.31 -18.71
C ARG A 89 10.24 -7.46 -17.91
N GLY A 90 10.42 -6.14 -17.99
CA GLY A 90 9.53 -5.17 -17.36
C GLY A 90 9.75 -5.03 -15.87
N ALA A 91 8.77 -4.46 -15.20
CA ALA A 91 8.79 -4.11 -13.78
C ALA A 91 7.80 -4.97 -12.99
N ALA A 92 8.20 -5.48 -11.85
CA ALA A 92 7.28 -5.97 -10.82
C ALA A 92 6.96 -4.82 -9.85
N VAL A 93 5.68 -4.55 -9.67
CA VAL A 93 5.17 -3.49 -8.79
C VAL A 93 4.35 -4.12 -7.69
N LEU A 94 4.69 -3.81 -6.45
CA LEU A 94 3.98 -4.27 -5.27
C LEU A 94 3.58 -3.08 -4.42
N LEU A 95 2.27 -2.96 -4.19
CA LEU A 95 1.69 -1.99 -3.28
C LEU A 95 1.13 -2.71 -2.04
N ALA A 96 0.95 -1.97 -0.96
CA ALA A 96 0.28 -2.47 0.23
C ALA A 96 -0.56 -1.39 0.90
N GLU A 97 -1.66 -1.82 1.52
CA GLU A 97 -2.47 -0.95 2.39
C GLU A 97 -1.77 -0.71 3.75
N ARG A 98 -0.96 -1.66 4.20
CA ARG A 98 -0.23 -1.59 5.46
C ARG A 98 1.08 -2.38 5.42
N GLN A 99 2.12 -1.83 6.07
CA GLN A 99 3.33 -2.59 6.38
C GLN A 99 3.49 -2.76 7.90
N THR A 100 3.90 -3.96 8.34
CA THR A 100 4.15 -4.25 9.76
C THR A 100 5.65 -4.21 10.12
N GLY A 101 6.53 -4.17 9.13
CA GLY A 101 7.99 -4.15 9.28
C GLY A 101 8.64 -3.16 8.31
N GLY A 102 7.97 -2.04 8.01
CA GLY A 102 8.55 -0.97 7.19
C GLY A 102 9.82 -0.41 7.83
N ARG A 103 10.85 -0.13 7.02
CA ARG A 103 12.15 0.33 7.51
C ARG A 103 12.54 1.67 6.89
N GLY A 104 12.93 2.60 7.74
CA GLY A 104 13.58 3.82 7.34
C GLY A 104 15.11 3.65 7.23
N ARG A 105 15.78 4.66 6.69
CA ARG A 105 17.26 4.70 6.66
C ARG A 105 17.84 4.66 8.08
N ARG A 106 18.99 4.04 8.25
CA ARG A 106 19.73 3.92 9.53
C ARG A 106 18.94 3.20 10.63
N GLY A 107 18.12 2.21 10.26
CA GLY A 107 17.35 1.41 11.20
C GLY A 107 16.16 2.13 11.86
N ARG A 108 15.75 3.28 11.35
CA ARG A 108 14.57 3.98 11.86
C ARG A 108 13.31 3.17 11.56
N GLU A 109 12.39 3.16 12.50
CA GLU A 109 11.06 2.61 12.27
C GLU A 109 10.29 3.46 11.26
N TRP A 110 9.55 2.79 10.38
CA TRP A 110 8.70 3.43 9.39
C TRP A 110 7.24 3.16 9.74
N ALA A 111 6.56 4.18 10.22
CA ALA A 111 5.14 4.09 10.53
C ALA A 111 4.32 3.85 9.25
N SER A 112 3.54 2.80 9.24
CA SER A 112 2.74 2.39 8.08
C SER A 112 1.29 2.09 8.48
N PRO A 113 0.50 3.11 8.90
CA PRO A 113 -0.90 2.92 9.23
C PRO A 113 -1.69 2.46 7.99
N LEU A 114 -2.74 1.67 8.23
CA LEU A 114 -3.61 1.11 7.18
C LEU A 114 -4.31 2.21 6.37
N ALA A 115 -4.29 2.09 5.04
CA ALA A 115 -4.98 2.99 4.11
C ALA A 115 -4.66 4.49 4.29
N ALA A 116 -3.44 4.83 4.76
CA ALA A 116 -3.08 6.21 5.05
C ALA A 116 -1.99 6.77 4.11
N ASN A 117 -1.23 5.91 3.46
CA ASN A 117 -0.12 6.28 2.58
C ASN A 117 -0.01 5.29 1.43
N LEU A 118 0.75 5.66 0.41
CA LEU A 118 1.12 4.78 -0.70
C LEU A 118 2.43 4.04 -0.34
N TYR A 119 2.31 2.76 0.00
CA TYR A 119 3.47 1.88 0.22
C TYR A 119 3.74 1.13 -1.06
N LEU A 120 4.76 1.55 -1.80
CA LEU A 120 5.08 1.08 -3.14
C LEU A 120 6.53 0.63 -3.22
N SER A 121 6.77 -0.51 -3.86
CA SER A 121 8.09 -0.94 -4.31
C SER A 121 8.03 -1.40 -5.75
N VAL A 122 9.12 -1.16 -6.48
CA VAL A 122 9.28 -1.55 -7.89
C VAL A 122 10.58 -2.34 -8.01
N ALA A 123 10.51 -3.52 -8.61
CA ALA A 123 11.67 -4.33 -8.94
C ALA A 123 11.87 -4.37 -10.46
N LEU A 124 13.10 -4.03 -10.88
CA LEU A 124 13.52 -3.97 -12.28
C LEU A 124 14.85 -4.68 -12.44
N GLY A 125 14.99 -5.46 -13.51
CA GLY A 125 16.30 -5.96 -13.95
C GLY A 125 17.06 -4.91 -14.76
N PHE A 126 18.35 -4.77 -14.48
CA PHE A 126 19.26 -3.92 -15.24
C PHE A 126 20.46 -4.69 -15.75
N ASP A 127 20.73 -4.57 -17.04
CA ASP A 127 21.94 -5.12 -17.64
C ASP A 127 23.12 -4.14 -17.49
N GLY A 128 24.34 -4.67 -17.31
CA GLY A 128 25.58 -3.88 -17.34
C GLY A 128 26.11 -3.44 -15.97
N GLY A 129 25.61 -4.05 -14.88
CA GLY A 129 26.20 -3.93 -13.54
C GLY A 129 25.88 -2.62 -12.80
N LEU A 130 26.35 -2.54 -11.55
CA LEU A 130 26.02 -1.46 -10.61
C LEU A 130 26.48 -0.05 -11.07
N ALA A 131 27.50 0.05 -11.90
CA ALA A 131 27.99 1.33 -12.42
C ALA A 131 26.94 2.09 -13.24
N ARG A 132 25.99 1.38 -13.86
CA ARG A 132 24.89 1.99 -14.63
C ARG A 132 23.74 2.50 -13.76
N LEU A 133 23.71 2.15 -12.49
CA LEU A 133 22.68 2.60 -11.54
C LEU A 133 23.01 3.95 -10.90
N GLY A 134 24.16 4.56 -11.27
CA GLY A 134 24.52 5.90 -10.82
C GLY A 134 23.45 6.91 -11.22
N GLY A 135 22.89 7.63 -10.24
CA GLY A 135 21.82 8.60 -10.48
C GLY A 135 20.38 8.03 -10.44
N LEU A 136 20.17 6.72 -10.41
CA LEU A 136 18.81 6.14 -10.41
C LEU A 136 17.93 6.67 -9.26
N SER A 137 18.52 6.89 -8.08
CA SER A 137 17.80 7.47 -6.94
C SER A 137 17.34 8.91 -7.20
N LEU A 138 18.12 9.69 -7.96
CA LEU A 138 17.73 11.05 -8.35
C LEU A 138 16.59 11.00 -9.37
N VAL A 139 16.69 10.14 -10.37
CA VAL A 139 15.63 9.93 -11.37
C VAL A 139 14.33 9.53 -10.68
N ALA A 140 14.36 8.53 -9.78
CA ALA A 140 13.19 8.13 -9.03
C ALA A 140 12.61 9.29 -8.18
N GLY A 141 13.48 10.09 -7.55
CA GLY A 141 13.07 11.28 -6.78
C GLY A 141 12.36 12.32 -7.65
N VAL A 142 12.90 12.61 -8.84
CA VAL A 142 12.28 13.55 -9.81
C VAL A 142 10.91 13.02 -10.26
N CYS A 143 10.83 11.77 -10.67
CA CYS A 143 9.54 11.17 -11.11
C CYS A 143 8.47 11.23 -10.00
N VAL A 144 8.84 10.96 -8.76
CA VAL A 144 7.91 11.07 -7.62
C VAL A 144 7.50 12.53 -7.40
N ALA A 145 8.44 13.47 -7.46
CA ALA A 145 8.15 14.90 -7.30
C ALA A 145 7.21 15.42 -8.39
N GLU A 146 7.43 15.03 -9.64
CA GLU A 146 6.56 15.39 -10.78
C GLU A 146 5.15 14.81 -10.58
N ALA A 147 5.03 13.53 -10.26
CA ALA A 147 3.74 12.89 -10.02
C ALA A 147 2.96 13.55 -8.85
N VAL A 148 3.65 13.92 -7.78
CA VAL A 148 3.03 14.62 -6.64
C VAL A 148 2.61 16.04 -7.02
N ALA A 149 3.40 16.73 -7.85
CA ALA A 149 3.05 18.06 -8.34
C ALA A 149 1.81 18.06 -9.26
N GLU A 150 1.65 17.03 -10.09
CA GLU A 150 0.44 16.85 -10.92
C GLU A 150 -0.83 16.66 -10.08
N LEU A 151 -0.70 16.14 -8.87
CA LEU A 151 -1.80 16.04 -7.89
C LEU A 151 -2.09 17.36 -7.16
N GLY A 152 -1.40 18.45 -7.52
CA GLY A 152 -1.57 19.76 -6.89
C GLY A 152 -0.91 19.89 -5.51
N VAL A 153 -0.08 18.94 -5.11
CA VAL A 153 0.65 18.98 -3.84
C VAL A 153 2.04 19.59 -4.09
N PRO A 154 2.37 20.75 -3.46
CA PRO A 154 3.68 21.36 -3.67
C PRO A 154 4.79 20.45 -3.09
N ALA A 155 5.72 20.02 -3.94
CA ALA A 155 6.95 19.39 -3.49
C ALA A 155 7.77 20.39 -2.67
N ARG A 156 8.13 20.01 -1.44
CA ARG A 156 8.97 20.82 -0.54
C ARG A 156 10.32 20.15 -0.35
#